data_9737ae30f43f17d8264920c41eb2b313
#
_entry.id   9737ae30f43f17d8264920c41eb2b313
#
_cell.length_a   1.000
_cell.length_b   1.000
_cell.length_c   1.000
_cell.angle_alpha   90.00
_cell.angle_beta   90.00
_cell.angle_gamma   90.00
#
_symmetry.space_group_name_H-M   'P 1'
#
loop_
_entity.id
_entity.type
_entity.pdbx_description
1 polymer ?
#
loop_
_entity_poly.entity_id
_entity_poly.type
_entity_poly.pdbx_seq_one_letter_code
_entity_poly.pdbx_strand_id
1 'polypeptide(L)'
;KAEEARKAEEARKAEEARIAARKADLVKKATEAGLNQKQAAAFAASNVDTADSEIQTALDAAFKAAVAEAKGGEYAEGFDEQKNQVSQSSKYQEVLTPSGKTTTWQTTTVSSVQKAYNQDYSVVVGNGTVTKTNDRYNGTQTDTTFAVSKVAGFATPDKAVPTTGSAEYQGKAFSKEGSGDLNYTVNFDKRTGSGRITDIAETGRIDLAEGKLGKVGIGGKTVTGVSAAASAENGSKGTYRLGLFGKAAEEIAGSAKLPESEIGFGGKRGDFISREETERLEKRKAELNKNATEGGLTAAQAKDYAEKYLKQDDAAAQAELGRLIKQANYNKGLEEAQKAISALDTYPVKSLDEYKADPEKLHYILAYAENYSGNKKLYRQPFSVVLSNVVEKDKDKKYDWDKTPI
;
A
#
# COMPACT_ATOMS: atom_id res chain seq x y z
N LYS A 1 -22.36 -57.70 -48.41
CA LYS A 1 -21.40 -56.59 -48.68
C LYS A 1 -22.06 -55.19 -48.60
N ALA A 2 -23.20 -54.91 -49.34
CA ALA A 2 -23.83 -53.59 -49.29
C ALA A 2 -24.46 -53.29 -47.92
N GLU A 3 -25.05 -54.28 -47.26
CA GLU A 3 -25.63 -54.11 -45.92
C GLU A 3 -24.56 -53.95 -44.83
N GLU A 4 -23.46 -54.66 -44.93
CA GLU A 4 -22.29 -54.51 -44.04
C GLU A 4 -21.66 -53.11 -44.20
N ALA A 5 -21.52 -52.61 -45.45
CA ALA A 5 -21.02 -51.25 -45.72
C ALA A 5 -21.95 -50.20 -45.15
N ARG A 6 -23.30 -50.39 -45.22
CA ARG A 6 -24.27 -49.45 -44.62
C ARG A 6 -24.18 -49.46 -43.10
N LYS A 7 -24.11 -50.69 -42.46
CA LYS A 7 -23.94 -50.82 -41.01
C LYS A 7 -22.62 -50.18 -40.53
N ALA A 8 -21.52 -50.35 -41.27
CA ALA A 8 -20.25 -49.75 -40.97
C ALA A 8 -20.31 -48.20 -41.08
N GLU A 9 -21.00 -47.65 -42.06
CA GLU A 9 -21.21 -46.22 -42.22
C GLU A 9 -22.10 -45.63 -41.13
N GLU A 10 -23.16 -46.33 -40.73
CA GLU A 10 -24.04 -45.94 -39.60
C GLU A 10 -23.29 -45.99 -38.27
N ALA A 11 -22.45 -47.00 -38.03
CA ALA A 11 -21.59 -47.09 -36.86
C ALA A 11 -20.56 -45.96 -36.80
N ARG A 12 -19.93 -45.63 -37.95
CA ARG A 12 -19.00 -44.52 -38.06
C ARG A 12 -19.67 -43.17 -37.72
N LYS A 13 -20.86 -42.91 -38.30
CA LYS A 13 -21.64 -41.70 -38.01
C LYS A 13 -22.07 -41.61 -36.53
N ALA A 14 -22.46 -42.73 -35.95
CA ALA A 14 -22.83 -42.80 -34.54
C ALA A 14 -21.62 -42.48 -33.62
N GLU A 15 -20.45 -43.02 -33.96
CA GLU A 15 -19.21 -42.75 -33.22
C GLU A 15 -18.74 -41.29 -33.39
N GLU A 16 -18.81 -40.72 -34.60
CA GLU A 16 -18.55 -39.31 -34.83
C GLU A 16 -19.47 -38.40 -34.02
N ALA A 17 -20.77 -38.72 -33.95
CA ALA A 17 -21.74 -38.01 -33.17
C ALA A 17 -21.45 -38.11 -31.64
N ARG A 18 -21.07 -39.29 -31.16
CA ARG A 18 -20.64 -39.52 -29.79
C ARG A 18 -19.45 -38.66 -29.39
N ILE A 19 -18.42 -38.68 -30.23
CA ILE A 19 -17.18 -37.87 -30.05
C ILE A 19 -17.50 -36.36 -30.06
N ALA A 20 -18.35 -35.91 -30.97
CA ALA A 20 -18.75 -34.50 -31.05
C ALA A 20 -19.53 -34.09 -29.77
N ALA A 21 -20.47 -34.90 -29.31
CA ALA A 21 -21.20 -34.63 -28.06
C ALA A 21 -20.27 -34.61 -26.85
N ARG A 22 -19.33 -35.55 -26.78
CA ARG A 22 -18.32 -35.61 -25.71
C ARG A 22 -17.44 -34.35 -25.70
N LYS A 23 -16.93 -33.94 -26.87
CA LYS A 23 -16.14 -32.73 -26.99
C LYS A 23 -16.92 -31.49 -26.55
N ALA A 24 -18.20 -31.37 -26.93
CA ALA A 24 -19.04 -30.24 -26.51
C ALA A 24 -19.22 -30.20 -24.99
N ASP A 25 -19.46 -31.35 -24.33
CA ASP A 25 -19.55 -31.42 -22.87
C ASP A 25 -18.24 -31.02 -22.19
N LEU A 26 -17.10 -31.54 -22.69
CA LEU A 26 -15.78 -31.16 -22.16
C LEU A 26 -15.45 -29.69 -22.33
N VAL A 27 -15.79 -29.09 -23.50
CA VAL A 27 -15.65 -27.63 -23.71
C VAL A 27 -16.47 -26.86 -22.68
N LYS A 28 -17.72 -27.28 -22.45
CA LYS A 28 -18.59 -26.65 -21.44
C LYS A 28 -17.97 -26.73 -20.05
N LYS A 29 -17.57 -27.92 -19.59
CA LYS A 29 -16.90 -28.11 -18.28
C LYS A 29 -15.63 -27.28 -18.15
N ALA A 30 -14.78 -27.25 -19.19
CA ALA A 30 -13.55 -26.48 -19.19
C ALA A 30 -13.81 -24.95 -19.14
N THR A 31 -14.84 -24.47 -19.83
CA THR A 31 -15.24 -23.08 -19.79
C THR A 31 -15.83 -22.70 -18.43
N GLU A 32 -16.64 -23.56 -17.82
CA GLU A 32 -17.16 -23.39 -16.47
C GLU A 32 -16.04 -23.40 -15.41
N ALA A 33 -14.98 -24.16 -15.63
CA ALA A 33 -13.78 -24.13 -14.81
C ALA A 33 -12.90 -22.89 -15.01
N GLY A 34 -13.24 -22.01 -15.97
CA GLY A 34 -12.58 -20.73 -16.19
C GLY A 34 -11.61 -20.71 -17.39
N LEU A 35 -11.40 -21.79 -18.10
CA LEU A 35 -10.56 -21.81 -19.31
C LEU A 35 -11.21 -20.94 -20.41
N ASN A 36 -10.40 -20.20 -21.16
CA ASN A 36 -10.89 -19.47 -22.34
C ASN A 36 -11.28 -20.44 -23.46
N GLN A 37 -12.00 -19.94 -24.47
CA GLN A 37 -12.53 -20.78 -25.56
C GLN A 37 -11.44 -21.62 -26.28
N LYS A 38 -10.26 -21.04 -26.51
CA LYS A 38 -9.13 -21.76 -27.14
C LYS A 38 -8.60 -22.88 -26.24
N GLN A 39 -8.41 -22.58 -24.96
CA GLN A 39 -7.92 -23.54 -23.95
C GLN A 39 -8.95 -24.63 -23.71
N ALA A 40 -10.24 -24.31 -23.62
CA ALA A 40 -11.33 -25.27 -23.47
C ALA A 40 -11.44 -26.21 -24.68
N ALA A 41 -11.30 -25.69 -25.90
CA ALA A 41 -11.30 -26.50 -27.10
C ALA A 41 -10.09 -27.45 -27.16
N ALA A 42 -8.90 -26.98 -26.79
CA ALA A 42 -7.69 -27.79 -26.70
C ALA A 42 -7.84 -28.89 -25.63
N PHE A 43 -8.36 -28.55 -24.45
CA PHE A 43 -8.66 -29.51 -23.39
C PHE A 43 -9.61 -30.63 -23.88
N ALA A 44 -10.73 -30.26 -24.52
CA ALA A 44 -11.69 -31.21 -25.03
C ALA A 44 -11.09 -32.11 -26.12
N ALA A 45 -10.25 -31.58 -26.99
CA ALA A 45 -9.57 -32.38 -28.03
C ALA A 45 -8.62 -33.42 -27.43
N SER A 46 -7.87 -33.05 -26.37
CA SER A 46 -6.90 -33.95 -25.72
C SER A 46 -7.51 -34.96 -24.78
N ASN A 47 -8.76 -34.75 -24.32
CA ASN A 47 -9.39 -35.59 -23.27
C ASN A 47 -10.67 -36.27 -23.71
N VAL A 48 -10.92 -36.36 -25.02
CA VAL A 48 -12.17 -37.01 -25.54
C VAL A 48 -12.29 -38.46 -25.14
N ASP A 49 -11.18 -39.18 -25.01
CA ASP A 49 -11.10 -40.58 -24.64
C ASP A 49 -10.76 -40.82 -23.15
N THR A 50 -10.57 -39.74 -22.38
CA THR A 50 -10.27 -39.80 -20.95
C THR A 50 -11.50 -40.25 -20.17
N ALA A 51 -11.31 -41.16 -19.20
CA ALA A 51 -12.39 -41.67 -18.36
C ALA A 51 -13.03 -40.55 -17.51
N ASP A 52 -14.32 -40.60 -17.28
CA ASP A 52 -15.05 -39.55 -16.53
C ASP A 52 -14.50 -39.34 -15.12
N SER A 53 -14.00 -40.38 -14.46
CA SER A 53 -13.36 -40.30 -13.15
C SER A 53 -12.05 -39.48 -13.13
N GLU A 54 -11.40 -39.35 -14.29
CA GLU A 54 -10.10 -38.65 -14.45
C GLU A 54 -10.25 -37.24 -14.97
N ILE A 55 -11.42 -36.88 -15.53
CA ILE A 55 -11.67 -35.56 -16.16
C ILE A 55 -11.46 -34.44 -15.20
N GLN A 56 -11.85 -34.53 -13.92
CA GLN A 56 -11.65 -33.48 -12.96
C GLN A 56 -10.16 -33.23 -12.72
N THR A 57 -9.36 -34.27 -12.55
CA THR A 57 -7.91 -34.16 -12.38
C THR A 57 -7.24 -33.55 -13.60
N ALA A 58 -7.65 -33.96 -14.79
CA ALA A 58 -7.14 -33.38 -16.04
C ALA A 58 -7.51 -31.90 -16.18
N LEU A 59 -8.72 -31.54 -15.75
CA LEU A 59 -9.21 -30.16 -15.77
C LEU A 59 -8.44 -29.26 -14.81
N ASP A 60 -8.17 -29.73 -13.60
CA ASP A 60 -7.38 -29.01 -12.61
C ASP A 60 -5.94 -28.80 -13.10
N ALA A 61 -5.35 -29.80 -13.74
CA ALA A 61 -4.03 -29.70 -14.35
C ALA A 61 -4.01 -28.69 -15.51
N ALA A 62 -5.02 -28.72 -16.38
CA ALA A 62 -5.14 -27.77 -17.50
C ALA A 62 -5.34 -26.32 -17.00
N PHE A 63 -6.13 -26.14 -15.93
CA PHE A 63 -6.33 -24.85 -15.31
C PHE A 63 -5.02 -24.32 -14.70
N LYS A 64 -4.29 -25.16 -13.97
CA LYS A 64 -2.98 -24.81 -13.40
C LYS A 64 -1.99 -24.39 -14.50
N ALA A 65 -1.97 -25.11 -15.61
CA ALA A 65 -1.14 -24.76 -16.77
C ALA A 65 -1.55 -23.42 -17.38
N ALA A 66 -2.85 -23.14 -17.52
CA ALA A 66 -3.36 -21.87 -18.01
C ALA A 66 -2.99 -20.70 -17.09
N VAL A 67 -3.00 -20.90 -15.79
CA VAL A 67 -2.53 -19.88 -14.81
C VAL A 67 -1.02 -19.63 -14.97
N ALA A 68 -0.21 -20.67 -15.07
CA ALA A 68 1.23 -20.57 -15.27
C ALA A 68 1.57 -19.82 -16.58
N GLU A 69 0.89 -20.17 -17.69
CA GLU A 69 1.00 -19.45 -18.97
C GLU A 69 0.63 -17.96 -18.82
N ALA A 70 -0.45 -17.67 -18.11
CA ALA A 70 -0.92 -16.30 -17.90
C ALA A 70 0.04 -15.46 -17.06
N LYS A 71 0.75 -16.05 -16.11
CA LYS A 71 1.82 -15.42 -15.32
C LYS A 71 3.09 -15.21 -16.16
N GLY A 72 3.33 -16.08 -17.15
CA GLY A 72 4.43 -15.98 -18.10
C GLY A 72 5.81 -16.12 -17.46
N GLY A 73 5.97 -17.09 -16.56
CA GLY A 73 7.22 -17.46 -15.90
C GLY A 73 6.97 -18.21 -14.60
N GLU A 74 8.04 -18.81 -14.07
CA GLU A 74 8.05 -19.45 -12.77
C GLU A 74 8.61 -18.47 -11.72
N TYR A 75 7.95 -18.36 -10.59
CA TYR A 75 8.30 -17.48 -9.49
C TYR A 75 8.13 -18.23 -8.17
N ALA A 76 8.99 -17.95 -7.19
CA ALA A 76 8.79 -18.44 -5.84
C ALA A 76 7.42 -17.98 -5.29
N GLU A 77 6.79 -18.79 -4.45
CA GLU A 77 5.52 -18.44 -3.82
C GLU A 77 5.69 -17.28 -2.82
N GLY A 78 4.72 -16.37 -2.80
CA GLY A 78 4.75 -15.21 -1.92
C GLY A 78 5.68 -14.11 -2.42
N PHE A 79 6.23 -13.33 -1.48
CA PHE A 79 7.19 -12.27 -1.78
C PHE A 79 8.61 -12.82 -1.80
N ASP A 80 9.33 -12.56 -2.88
CA ASP A 80 10.73 -12.94 -3.08
C ASP A 80 11.56 -11.76 -3.58
N GLU A 81 12.77 -11.63 -3.08
CA GLU A 81 13.75 -10.63 -3.52
C GLU A 81 15.06 -11.32 -3.87
N GLN A 82 15.49 -11.16 -5.11
CA GLN A 82 16.75 -11.69 -5.61
C GLN A 82 17.69 -10.54 -5.96
N LYS A 83 18.93 -10.64 -5.49
CA LYS A 83 19.98 -9.67 -5.77
C LYS A 83 21.25 -10.38 -6.21
N ASN A 84 21.67 -10.07 -7.43
CA ASN A 84 22.84 -10.69 -8.04
C ASN A 84 23.87 -9.62 -8.44
N GLN A 85 25.12 -9.78 -8.03
CA GLN A 85 26.19 -8.91 -8.50
C GLN A 85 26.42 -9.15 -9.99
N VAL A 86 26.30 -8.08 -10.78
CA VAL A 86 26.47 -8.11 -12.23
C VAL A 86 27.92 -7.78 -12.62
N SER A 87 28.48 -6.75 -11.98
CA SER A 87 29.85 -6.31 -12.25
C SER A 87 30.47 -5.63 -11.05
N GLN A 88 31.80 -5.66 -11.02
CA GLN A 88 32.61 -4.86 -10.11
C GLN A 88 33.79 -4.28 -10.88
N SER A 89 34.03 -3.00 -10.72
CA SER A 89 35.18 -2.31 -11.30
C SER A 89 35.84 -1.42 -10.27
N SER A 90 37.12 -1.18 -10.45
CA SER A 90 37.86 -0.27 -9.57
C SER A 90 38.80 0.59 -10.40
N LYS A 91 38.89 1.87 -10.04
CA LYS A 91 39.74 2.85 -10.71
C LYS A 91 40.24 3.91 -9.75
N TYR A 92 41.32 4.60 -10.12
CA TYR A 92 41.69 5.85 -9.46
C TYR A 92 40.74 6.97 -9.90
N GLN A 93 40.22 7.71 -8.92
CA GLN A 93 39.32 8.83 -9.11
C GLN A 93 39.85 10.05 -8.37
N GLU A 94 39.88 11.21 -9.05
CA GLU A 94 40.14 12.48 -8.40
C GLU A 94 38.92 12.88 -7.52
N VAL A 95 39.18 13.23 -6.28
CA VAL A 95 38.18 13.69 -5.32
C VAL A 95 38.61 14.99 -4.70
N LEU A 96 37.63 15.86 -4.38
CA LEU A 96 37.86 17.10 -3.66
C LEU A 96 37.77 16.84 -2.14
N THR A 97 38.84 17.18 -1.43
CA THR A 97 38.89 17.12 0.03
C THR A 97 39.04 18.54 0.61
N PRO A 98 38.86 18.72 1.92
CA PRO A 98 39.11 20.03 2.56
C PRO A 98 40.53 20.59 2.35
N SER A 99 41.50 19.71 2.09
CA SER A 99 42.89 20.06 1.79
C SER A 99 43.17 20.25 0.29
N GLY A 100 42.16 20.13 -0.57
CA GLY A 100 42.31 20.29 -2.03
C GLY A 100 42.00 18.99 -2.79
N LYS A 101 42.41 18.94 -4.06
CA LYS A 101 42.23 17.78 -4.91
C LYS A 101 43.19 16.65 -4.53
N THR A 102 42.69 15.45 -4.42
CA THR A 102 43.48 14.24 -4.19
C THR A 102 42.94 13.09 -5.03
N THR A 103 43.72 12.00 -5.12
CA THR A 103 43.30 10.81 -5.86
C THR A 103 43.03 9.67 -4.88
N THR A 104 41.92 9.00 -5.04
CA THR A 104 41.57 7.82 -4.24
C THR A 104 41.21 6.66 -5.14
N TRP A 105 41.29 5.45 -4.57
CA TRP A 105 40.82 4.23 -5.21
C TRP A 105 39.31 4.13 -5.02
N GLN A 106 38.56 4.13 -6.11
CA GLN A 106 37.12 4.02 -6.13
C GLN A 106 36.71 2.65 -6.66
N THR A 107 35.87 1.95 -5.90
CA THR A 107 35.27 0.66 -6.32
C THR A 107 33.80 0.85 -6.59
N THR A 108 33.35 0.49 -7.77
CA THR A 108 31.94 0.49 -8.17
C THR A 108 31.46 -0.95 -8.35
N THR A 109 30.41 -1.31 -7.62
CA THR A 109 29.72 -2.60 -7.70
C THR A 109 28.30 -2.37 -8.23
N VAL A 110 27.93 -3.08 -9.28
CA VAL A 110 26.59 -3.06 -9.85
C VAL A 110 25.92 -4.40 -9.57
N SER A 111 24.74 -4.37 -9.00
CA SER A 111 23.90 -5.54 -8.74
C SER A 111 22.55 -5.39 -9.42
N SER A 112 22.05 -6.44 -10.06
CA SER A 112 20.63 -6.52 -10.46
C SER A 112 19.77 -6.88 -9.25
N VAL A 113 18.59 -6.30 -9.19
CA VAL A 113 17.57 -6.62 -8.17
C VAL A 113 16.29 -7.01 -8.89
N GLN A 114 15.72 -8.15 -8.52
CA GLN A 114 14.37 -8.53 -8.91
C GLN A 114 13.56 -8.74 -7.64
N LYS A 115 12.37 -8.13 -7.59
CA LYS A 115 11.37 -8.36 -6.55
C LYS A 115 10.13 -8.92 -7.20
N ALA A 116 9.55 -9.97 -6.62
CA ALA A 116 8.34 -10.58 -7.13
C ALA A 116 7.37 -10.86 -5.98
N TYR A 117 6.09 -10.62 -6.21
CA TYR A 117 5.03 -11.11 -5.35
C TYR A 117 4.14 -12.03 -6.18
N ASN A 118 4.31 -13.33 -5.95
CA ASN A 118 3.62 -14.40 -6.68
C ASN A 118 2.50 -14.97 -5.81
N GLN A 119 1.28 -14.89 -6.32
CA GLN A 119 0.06 -15.41 -5.72
C GLN A 119 -0.43 -16.62 -6.54
N ASP A 120 -1.55 -17.23 -6.17
CA ASP A 120 -2.05 -18.41 -6.88
C ASP A 120 -2.37 -18.12 -8.34
N TYR A 121 -3.01 -16.98 -8.63
CA TYR A 121 -3.50 -16.61 -9.97
C TYR A 121 -2.74 -15.46 -10.63
N SER A 122 -1.96 -14.70 -9.87
CA SER A 122 -1.29 -13.50 -10.37
C SER A 122 0.14 -13.35 -9.87
N VAL A 123 0.92 -12.53 -10.57
CA VAL A 123 2.27 -12.16 -10.17
C VAL A 123 2.51 -10.68 -10.49
N VAL A 124 3.24 -10.02 -9.60
CA VAL A 124 3.79 -8.69 -9.80
C VAL A 124 5.30 -8.77 -9.70
N VAL A 125 6.02 -8.24 -10.69
CA VAL A 125 7.49 -8.29 -10.74
C VAL A 125 8.03 -6.89 -10.96
N GLY A 126 9.03 -6.52 -10.19
CA GLY A 126 9.83 -5.32 -10.38
C GLY A 126 11.30 -5.68 -10.60
N ASN A 127 11.97 -4.93 -11.46
CA ASN A 127 13.38 -5.08 -11.72
C ASN A 127 14.11 -3.76 -11.55
N GLY A 128 15.35 -3.84 -11.11
CA GLY A 128 16.18 -2.66 -10.90
C GLY A 128 17.66 -2.99 -10.85
N THR A 129 18.45 -1.95 -10.65
CA THR A 129 19.88 -2.05 -10.39
C THR A 129 20.25 -1.26 -9.16
N VAL A 130 21.19 -1.78 -8.38
CA VAL A 130 21.83 -1.09 -7.27
C VAL A 130 23.29 -0.87 -7.65
N THR A 131 23.69 0.38 -7.77
CA THR A 131 25.08 0.78 -8.01
C THR A 131 25.66 1.31 -6.71
N LYS A 132 26.65 0.62 -6.14
CA LYS A 132 27.38 1.06 -4.97
C LYS A 132 28.75 1.54 -5.38
N THR A 133 29.07 2.79 -5.10
CA THR A 133 30.37 3.39 -5.33
C THR A 133 31.00 3.69 -3.98
N ASN A 134 32.15 3.12 -3.71
CA ASN A 134 32.85 3.28 -2.45
C ASN A 134 34.25 3.87 -2.68
N ASP A 135 34.58 4.91 -1.95
CA ASP A 135 35.94 5.46 -1.86
C ASP A 135 36.27 5.91 -0.43
N ARG A 136 37.57 6.12 -0.16
CA ARG A 136 38.06 6.45 1.17
C ARG A 136 37.51 7.77 1.73
N TYR A 137 37.25 8.75 0.86
CA TYR A 137 36.93 10.11 1.28
C TYR A 137 35.41 10.38 1.28
N ASN A 138 34.67 9.82 0.32
CA ASN A 138 33.24 10.02 0.19
C ASN A 138 32.43 8.88 0.79
N GLY A 139 33.09 7.79 1.26
CA GLY A 139 32.44 6.62 1.78
C GLY A 139 31.68 5.85 0.70
N THR A 140 30.56 5.22 1.06
CA THR A 140 29.71 4.47 0.14
C THR A 140 28.52 5.30 -0.31
N GLN A 141 28.45 5.55 -1.59
CA GLN A 141 27.27 6.11 -2.27
C GLN A 141 26.49 4.98 -2.89
N THR A 142 25.16 5.03 -2.79
CA THR A 142 24.26 4.03 -3.38
C THR A 142 23.25 4.73 -4.27
N ASP A 143 23.17 4.30 -5.51
CA ASP A 143 22.12 4.68 -6.45
C ASP A 143 21.29 3.45 -6.81
N THR A 144 19.97 3.59 -6.78
CA THR A 144 19.04 2.49 -7.02
C THR A 144 18.00 2.92 -8.06
N THR A 145 18.00 2.20 -9.17
CA THR A 145 16.89 2.26 -10.15
C THR A 145 15.95 1.10 -9.91
N PHE A 146 14.66 1.31 -10.13
CA PHE A 146 13.65 0.26 -9.98
C PHE A 146 12.39 0.63 -10.73
N ALA A 147 11.77 -0.35 -11.39
CA ALA A 147 10.46 -0.20 -12.02
C ALA A 147 9.67 -1.50 -11.92
N VAL A 148 8.36 -1.39 -11.86
CA VAL A 148 7.45 -2.54 -11.97
C VAL A 148 7.39 -2.97 -13.42
N SER A 149 8.06 -4.08 -13.73
CA SER A 149 8.26 -4.58 -15.11
C SER A 149 7.13 -5.48 -15.60
N LYS A 150 6.39 -6.10 -14.66
CA LYS A 150 5.32 -7.04 -15.02
C LYS A 150 4.21 -7.03 -13.94
N VAL A 151 2.98 -6.99 -14.40
CA VAL A 151 1.78 -7.40 -13.67
C VAL A 151 1.02 -8.36 -14.57
N ALA A 152 0.90 -9.62 -14.19
CA ALA A 152 0.34 -10.66 -15.05
C ALA A 152 -0.41 -11.70 -14.23
N GLY A 153 -1.28 -12.47 -14.90
CA GLY A 153 -2.01 -13.55 -14.26
C GLY A 153 -3.25 -13.97 -15.05
N PHE A 154 -3.98 -14.89 -14.44
CA PHE A 154 -5.25 -15.39 -14.94
C PHE A 154 -6.35 -14.38 -14.57
N ALA A 155 -6.65 -13.48 -15.50
CA ALA A 155 -7.64 -12.43 -15.30
C ALA A 155 -9.04 -13.02 -15.06
N THR A 156 -9.75 -12.48 -14.08
CA THR A 156 -11.13 -12.90 -13.79
C THR A 156 -12.04 -12.63 -15.00
N PRO A 157 -12.72 -13.64 -15.52
CA PRO A 157 -13.69 -13.45 -16.57
C PRO A 157 -14.79 -12.47 -16.15
N ASP A 158 -15.23 -11.58 -17.04
CA ASP A 158 -16.22 -10.53 -16.70
C ASP A 158 -17.50 -11.08 -16.06
N LYS A 159 -17.96 -12.25 -16.53
CA LYS A 159 -19.14 -12.94 -16.01
C LYS A 159 -18.96 -13.49 -14.60
N ALA A 160 -17.71 -13.70 -14.19
CA ALA A 160 -17.37 -14.28 -12.90
C ALA A 160 -16.99 -13.21 -11.86
N VAL A 161 -16.92 -11.94 -12.27
CA VAL A 161 -16.74 -10.84 -11.31
C VAL A 161 -18.01 -10.72 -10.47
N PRO A 162 -17.90 -10.75 -9.13
CA PRO A 162 -19.04 -10.56 -8.24
C PRO A 162 -19.82 -9.28 -8.56
N THR A 163 -21.13 -9.29 -8.36
CA THR A 163 -22.02 -8.17 -8.65
C THR A 163 -22.66 -7.58 -7.41
N THR A 164 -22.50 -8.20 -6.25
CA THR A 164 -23.06 -7.75 -4.97
C THR A 164 -22.08 -7.96 -3.84
N GLY A 165 -22.26 -7.23 -2.73
CA GLY A 165 -21.40 -7.32 -1.55
C GLY A 165 -20.06 -6.63 -1.74
N SER A 166 -19.15 -6.91 -0.83
CA SER A 166 -17.78 -6.41 -0.87
C SER A 166 -16.75 -7.46 -0.46
N ALA A 167 -15.49 -7.21 -0.75
CA ALA A 167 -14.40 -8.05 -0.28
C ALA A 167 -13.16 -7.19 0.04
N GLU A 168 -12.47 -7.58 1.10
CA GLU A 168 -11.16 -7.03 1.45
C GLU A 168 -10.07 -7.92 0.85
N TYR A 169 -9.05 -7.29 0.32
CA TYR A 169 -7.85 -7.93 -0.21
C TYR A 169 -6.65 -7.50 0.63
N GLN A 170 -5.92 -8.48 1.13
CA GLN A 170 -4.72 -8.26 1.91
C GLN A 170 -3.52 -8.93 1.24
N GLY A 171 -2.37 -8.28 1.30
CA GLY A 171 -1.17 -8.82 0.71
C GLY A 171 0.03 -7.92 0.83
N LYS A 172 0.94 -8.01 -0.13
CA LYS A 172 2.23 -7.32 -0.10
C LYS A 172 2.33 -6.25 -1.17
N ALA A 173 3.11 -5.22 -0.83
CA ALA A 173 3.59 -4.22 -1.76
C ALA A 173 5.12 -4.14 -1.67
N PHE A 174 5.77 -3.67 -2.72
CA PHE A 174 7.22 -3.50 -2.76
C PHE A 174 7.64 -2.37 -3.68
N SER A 175 8.76 -1.78 -3.37
CA SER A 175 9.38 -0.68 -4.09
C SER A 175 10.89 -0.90 -4.24
N LYS A 176 11.62 0.13 -4.67
CA LYS A 176 13.09 0.08 -4.75
C LYS A 176 13.75 -0.18 -3.40
N GLU A 177 13.23 0.38 -2.29
CA GLU A 177 13.90 0.38 -0.98
C GLU A 177 13.35 -0.65 0.01
N GLY A 178 12.20 -1.27 -0.28
CA GLY A 178 11.65 -2.22 0.68
C GLY A 178 10.35 -2.86 0.23
N SER A 179 9.69 -3.46 1.20
CA SER A 179 8.35 -4.05 1.06
C SER A 179 7.45 -3.54 2.17
N GLY A 180 6.15 -3.53 1.88
CA GLY A 180 5.09 -3.12 2.79
C GLY A 180 3.87 -4.00 2.64
N ASP A 181 2.77 -3.58 3.26
CA ASP A 181 1.52 -4.30 3.28
C ASP A 181 0.43 -3.56 2.49
N LEU A 182 -0.39 -4.34 1.78
CA LEU A 182 -1.56 -3.86 1.06
C LEU A 182 -2.83 -4.23 1.82
N ASN A 183 -3.72 -3.24 2.00
CA ASN A 183 -5.12 -3.44 2.32
C ASN A 183 -5.97 -2.73 1.27
N TYR A 184 -6.85 -3.47 0.61
CA TYR A 184 -7.69 -2.94 -0.44
C TYR A 184 -9.10 -3.52 -0.37
N THR A 185 -10.12 -2.69 -0.53
CA THR A 185 -11.52 -3.11 -0.52
C THR A 185 -12.14 -2.88 -1.89
N VAL A 186 -12.80 -3.89 -2.42
CA VAL A 186 -13.67 -3.78 -3.60
C VAL A 186 -15.13 -3.88 -3.14
N ASN A 187 -15.92 -2.86 -3.46
CA ASN A 187 -17.36 -2.87 -3.31
C ASN A 187 -17.98 -3.22 -4.68
N PHE A 188 -18.52 -4.42 -4.78
CA PHE A 188 -19.08 -4.94 -6.04
C PHE A 188 -20.46 -4.37 -6.34
N ASP A 189 -21.24 -3.96 -5.31
CA ASP A 189 -22.54 -3.29 -5.49
C ASP A 189 -22.35 -1.91 -6.12
N LYS A 190 -21.43 -1.11 -5.58
CA LYS A 190 -21.14 0.26 -6.06
C LYS A 190 -20.21 0.25 -7.26
N ARG A 191 -19.61 -0.88 -7.58
CA ARG A 191 -18.58 -0.99 -8.62
C ARG A 191 -17.41 -0.03 -8.36
N THR A 192 -16.89 -0.01 -7.13
CA THR A 192 -15.75 0.82 -6.73
C THR A 192 -14.73 0.03 -5.96
N GLY A 193 -13.51 0.58 -5.86
CA GLY A 193 -12.46 0.03 -5.01
C GLY A 193 -11.53 1.11 -4.51
N SER A 194 -11.04 0.95 -3.29
CA SER A 194 -10.06 1.84 -2.65
C SER A 194 -9.22 1.08 -1.64
N GLY A 195 -8.09 1.64 -1.24
CA GLY A 195 -7.25 0.96 -0.28
C GLY A 195 -6.06 1.77 0.19
N ARG A 196 -5.10 1.05 0.76
CA ARG A 196 -3.90 1.64 1.35
C ARG A 196 -2.73 0.67 1.24
N ILE A 197 -1.56 1.22 1.03
CA ILE A 197 -0.28 0.54 1.20
C ILE A 197 0.44 1.19 2.39
N THR A 198 1.02 0.38 3.28
CA THR A 198 1.79 0.84 4.44
C THR A 198 3.23 0.34 4.36
N ASP A 199 4.09 0.93 5.19
CA ASP A 199 5.47 0.46 5.43
C ASP A 199 6.41 0.53 4.22
N ILE A 200 6.15 1.43 3.26
CA ILE A 200 7.09 1.72 2.16
C ILE A 200 8.08 2.78 2.62
N ALA A 201 9.36 2.41 2.68
CA ALA A 201 10.40 3.22 3.32
C ALA A 201 10.54 4.64 2.74
N GLU A 202 10.52 4.79 1.42
CA GLU A 202 10.74 6.06 0.74
C GLU A 202 9.51 6.97 0.65
N THR A 203 8.31 6.43 0.81
CA THR A 203 7.06 7.18 0.64
C THR A 203 6.20 7.24 1.89
N GLY A 204 6.47 6.37 2.87
CA GLY A 204 5.55 6.12 3.96
C GLY A 204 4.27 5.42 3.46
N ARG A 205 3.16 5.75 4.09
CA ARG A 205 1.84 5.29 3.70
C ARG A 205 1.42 5.85 2.35
N ILE A 206 0.76 5.02 1.53
CA ILE A 206 0.17 5.43 0.26
C ILE A 206 -1.34 5.15 0.30
N ASP A 207 -2.16 6.18 0.17
CA ASP A 207 -3.60 6.07 0.03
C ASP A 207 -3.94 5.87 -1.46
N LEU A 208 -4.64 4.78 -1.76
CA LEU A 208 -5.19 4.44 -3.05
C LEU A 208 -6.65 4.93 -3.10
N ALA A 209 -6.86 6.07 -3.76
CA ALA A 209 -8.16 6.73 -3.80
C ALA A 209 -9.25 5.82 -4.41
N GLU A 210 -10.51 6.09 -4.06
CA GLU A 210 -11.62 5.37 -4.65
C GLU A 210 -11.66 5.56 -6.18
N GLY A 211 -11.76 4.46 -6.90
CA GLY A 211 -11.89 4.41 -8.34
C GLY A 211 -13.00 3.46 -8.77
N LYS A 212 -13.51 3.66 -9.99
CA LYS A 212 -14.55 2.80 -10.56
C LYS A 212 -13.97 1.47 -11.04
N LEU A 213 -14.66 0.39 -10.73
CA LEU A 213 -14.38 -0.94 -11.27
C LEU A 213 -14.84 -1.00 -12.73
N GLY A 214 -13.89 -1.11 -13.63
CA GLY A 214 -14.11 -1.09 -15.08
C GLY A 214 -13.00 -1.80 -15.85
N LYS A 215 -12.83 -1.48 -17.12
CA LYS A 215 -11.76 -2.04 -17.95
C LYS A 215 -10.46 -1.26 -17.76
N VAL A 216 -9.40 -1.98 -17.44
CA VAL A 216 -8.06 -1.43 -17.17
C VAL A 216 -7.01 -2.19 -17.95
N GLY A 217 -6.03 -1.47 -18.51
CA GLY A 217 -4.87 -2.07 -19.17
C GLY A 217 -3.85 -2.54 -18.13
N ILE A 218 -3.60 -3.84 -18.06
CA ILE A 218 -2.61 -4.48 -17.18
C ILE A 218 -1.77 -5.45 -18.02
N GLY A 219 -0.44 -5.28 -18.00
CA GLY A 219 0.49 -6.20 -18.68
C GLY A 219 0.19 -6.40 -20.18
N GLY A 220 -0.25 -5.36 -20.89
CA GLY A 220 -0.63 -5.43 -22.30
C GLY A 220 -2.00 -6.07 -22.58
N LYS A 221 -2.75 -6.46 -21.53
CA LYS A 221 -4.10 -7.04 -21.64
C LYS A 221 -5.13 -6.09 -21.02
N THR A 222 -6.37 -6.15 -21.51
CA THR A 222 -7.50 -5.44 -20.90
C THR A 222 -8.22 -6.38 -19.93
N VAL A 223 -8.26 -6.01 -18.65
CA VAL A 223 -8.88 -6.80 -17.59
C VAL A 223 -9.91 -5.95 -16.84
N THR A 224 -10.80 -6.60 -16.07
CA THR A 224 -11.62 -5.86 -15.11
C THR A 224 -10.76 -5.48 -13.91
N GLY A 225 -10.82 -4.20 -13.52
CA GLY A 225 -9.96 -3.66 -12.46
C GLY A 225 -10.31 -2.22 -12.12
N VAL A 226 -9.42 -1.55 -11.42
CA VAL A 226 -9.55 -0.16 -10.97
C VAL A 226 -8.32 0.64 -11.39
N SER A 227 -8.54 1.90 -11.80
CA SER A 227 -7.49 2.90 -11.99
C SER A 227 -7.93 4.21 -11.39
N ALA A 228 -7.12 4.79 -10.49
CA ALA A 228 -7.43 6.04 -9.79
C ALA A 228 -6.15 6.73 -9.28
N ALA A 229 -6.32 7.81 -8.52
CA ALA A 229 -5.22 8.56 -7.92
C ALA A 229 -4.58 7.80 -6.75
N ALA A 230 -3.28 8.00 -6.57
CA ALA A 230 -2.52 7.55 -5.41
C ALA A 230 -1.86 8.77 -4.74
N SER A 231 -1.85 8.81 -3.41
CA SER A 231 -1.25 9.90 -2.64
C SER A 231 -0.41 9.32 -1.50
N ALA A 232 0.86 9.68 -1.45
CA ALA A 232 1.79 9.22 -0.43
C ALA A 232 1.87 10.21 0.74
N GLU A 233 2.25 9.71 1.92
CA GLU A 233 2.41 10.50 3.14
C GLU A 233 3.49 11.58 3.01
N ASN A 234 4.54 11.33 2.22
CA ASN A 234 5.57 12.32 1.89
C ASN A 234 5.09 13.45 0.97
N GLY A 235 3.80 13.49 0.62
CA GLY A 235 3.18 14.49 -0.26
C GLY A 235 3.22 14.16 -1.75
N SER A 236 3.90 13.08 -2.17
CA SER A 236 3.93 12.65 -3.57
C SER A 236 2.55 12.21 -4.05
N LYS A 237 2.18 12.61 -5.26
CA LYS A 237 0.90 12.26 -5.90
C LYS A 237 1.15 11.57 -7.23
N GLY A 238 0.32 10.59 -7.53
CA GLY A 238 0.40 9.81 -8.76
C GLY A 238 -0.88 9.05 -9.03
N THR A 239 -0.75 7.91 -9.66
CA THR A 239 -1.88 7.05 -10.02
C THR A 239 -1.57 5.60 -9.72
N TYR A 240 -2.61 4.81 -9.51
CA TYR A 240 -2.49 3.37 -9.45
C TYR A 240 -3.43 2.70 -10.44
N ARG A 241 -3.10 1.46 -10.78
CA ARG A 241 -3.96 0.56 -11.51
C ARG A 241 -3.80 -0.86 -10.99
N LEU A 242 -4.89 -1.58 -10.93
CA LEU A 242 -4.92 -3.00 -10.57
C LEU A 242 -5.95 -3.76 -11.41
N GLY A 243 -5.75 -5.06 -11.54
CA GLY A 243 -6.69 -6.00 -12.13
C GLY A 243 -7.21 -6.99 -11.11
N LEU A 244 -8.38 -7.59 -11.41
CA LEU A 244 -8.93 -8.73 -10.70
C LEU A 244 -8.47 -10.02 -11.37
N PHE A 245 -8.00 -10.97 -10.58
CA PHE A 245 -7.45 -12.24 -11.02
C PHE A 245 -8.10 -13.42 -10.30
N GLY A 246 -8.02 -14.59 -10.94
CA GLY A 246 -8.63 -15.81 -10.45
C GLY A 246 -9.99 -16.12 -11.08
N LYS A 247 -10.66 -17.16 -10.61
CA LYS A 247 -11.94 -17.65 -11.14
C LYS A 247 -13.10 -16.69 -10.83
N ALA A 248 -13.08 -16.08 -9.64
CA ALA A 248 -14.13 -15.20 -9.12
C ALA A 248 -13.56 -14.01 -8.33
N ALA A 249 -12.52 -13.35 -8.86
CA ALA A 249 -11.83 -12.23 -8.23
C ALA A 249 -11.19 -12.58 -6.87
N GLU A 250 -10.50 -13.72 -6.80
CA GLU A 250 -9.78 -14.16 -5.61
C GLU A 250 -8.57 -13.31 -5.29
N GLU A 251 -8.01 -12.63 -6.30
CA GLU A 251 -6.81 -11.82 -6.14
C GLU A 251 -6.91 -10.49 -6.87
N ILE A 252 -6.16 -9.54 -6.35
CA ILE A 252 -5.82 -8.32 -7.07
C ILE A 252 -4.31 -8.24 -7.27
N ALA A 253 -3.89 -7.64 -8.37
CA ALA A 253 -2.50 -7.34 -8.63
C ALA A 253 -2.39 -6.04 -9.45
N GLY A 254 -1.38 -5.22 -9.13
CA GLY A 254 -1.27 -3.92 -9.75
C GLY A 254 0.02 -3.18 -9.45
N SER A 255 0.04 -1.91 -9.84
CA SER A 255 1.13 -1.00 -9.53
C SER A 255 0.63 0.41 -9.25
N ALA A 256 1.36 1.14 -8.41
CA ALA A 256 1.22 2.57 -8.24
C ALA A 256 2.47 3.27 -8.78
N LYS A 257 2.27 4.38 -9.49
CA LYS A 257 3.33 5.20 -10.05
C LYS A 257 3.28 6.57 -9.42
N LEU A 258 4.32 6.89 -8.65
CA LEU A 258 4.61 8.18 -8.08
C LEU A 258 5.83 8.80 -8.80
N PRO A 259 6.09 10.11 -8.67
CA PRO A 259 7.20 10.76 -9.40
C PRO A 259 8.56 10.08 -9.21
N GLU A 260 8.89 9.68 -7.99
CA GLU A 260 10.21 9.14 -7.62
C GLU A 260 10.18 7.64 -7.24
N SER A 261 9.01 6.98 -7.37
CA SER A 261 8.85 5.59 -6.94
C SER A 261 7.77 4.87 -7.72
N GLU A 262 8.07 3.66 -8.13
CA GLU A 262 7.07 2.69 -8.60
C GLU A 262 6.90 1.60 -7.56
N ILE A 263 5.65 1.30 -7.24
CA ILE A 263 5.28 0.31 -6.24
C ILE A 263 4.48 -0.81 -6.91
N GLY A 264 4.99 -2.04 -6.84
CA GLY A 264 4.24 -3.24 -7.19
C GLY A 264 3.46 -3.74 -6.00
N PHE A 265 2.25 -4.23 -6.20
CA PHE A 265 1.45 -4.77 -5.12
C PHE A 265 0.47 -5.85 -5.59
N GLY A 266 0.09 -6.72 -4.66
CA GLY A 266 -0.95 -7.71 -4.86
C GLY A 266 -1.59 -8.08 -3.54
N GLY A 267 -2.77 -8.70 -3.60
CA GLY A 267 -3.50 -9.15 -2.42
C GLY A 267 -4.47 -10.26 -2.72
N LYS A 268 -4.64 -11.17 -1.75
CA LYS A 268 -5.64 -12.24 -1.76
C LYS A 268 -6.91 -11.75 -1.08
N ARG A 269 -8.05 -12.18 -1.64
CA ARG A 269 -9.37 -11.91 -1.08
C ARG A 269 -9.56 -12.66 0.23
N GLY A 270 -10.03 -11.97 1.26
CA GLY A 270 -10.60 -12.56 2.46
C GLY A 270 -12.03 -13.04 2.24
N ASP A 271 -12.77 -13.16 3.34
CA ASP A 271 -14.17 -13.54 3.29
C ASP A 271 -15.01 -12.53 2.51
N PHE A 272 -16.03 -13.06 1.82
CA PHE A 272 -16.96 -12.23 1.08
C PHE A 272 -17.99 -11.63 2.06
N ILE A 273 -18.16 -10.32 2.01
CA ILE A 273 -19.04 -9.57 2.90
C ILE A 273 -20.37 -9.36 2.16
N SER A 274 -21.50 -9.75 2.76
CA SER A 274 -22.83 -9.57 2.16
C SER A 274 -23.16 -8.09 1.93
N ARG A 275 -24.17 -7.81 1.13
CA ARG A 275 -24.64 -6.44 0.90
C ARG A 275 -25.07 -5.77 2.21
N GLU A 276 -25.89 -6.45 3.02
CA GLU A 276 -26.41 -5.92 4.27
C GLU A 276 -25.28 -5.59 5.24
N GLU A 277 -24.31 -6.48 5.34
CA GLU A 277 -23.12 -6.26 6.19
C GLU A 277 -22.22 -5.17 5.62
N THR A 278 -22.07 -5.08 4.30
CA THR A 278 -21.33 -3.99 3.65
C THR A 278 -21.94 -2.64 3.97
N GLU A 279 -23.26 -2.50 3.83
CA GLU A 279 -24.01 -1.26 4.16
C GLU A 279 -23.88 -0.92 5.65
N ARG A 280 -23.94 -1.92 6.53
CA ARG A 280 -23.75 -1.75 7.96
C ARG A 280 -22.34 -1.21 8.29
N LEU A 281 -21.31 -1.81 7.69
CA LEU A 281 -19.93 -1.37 7.88
C LEU A 281 -19.66 0.03 7.33
N GLU A 282 -20.24 0.36 6.19
CA GLU A 282 -20.12 1.73 5.63
C GLU A 282 -20.78 2.78 6.52
N LYS A 283 -21.98 2.52 7.03
CA LYS A 283 -22.65 3.41 7.99
C LYS A 283 -21.82 3.60 9.25
N ARG A 284 -21.31 2.49 9.81
CA ARG A 284 -20.42 2.54 10.98
C ARG A 284 -19.16 3.33 10.71
N LYS A 285 -18.51 3.12 9.55
CA LYS A 285 -17.30 3.87 9.17
C LYS A 285 -17.57 5.37 9.07
N ALA A 286 -18.70 5.74 8.46
CA ALA A 286 -19.11 7.15 8.36
C ALA A 286 -19.37 7.77 9.74
N GLU A 287 -20.02 7.05 10.66
CA GLU A 287 -20.29 7.49 12.01
C GLU A 287 -19.00 7.66 12.84
N LEU A 288 -18.10 6.68 12.81
CA LEU A 288 -16.80 6.77 13.48
C LEU A 288 -15.97 7.97 12.96
N ASN A 289 -15.94 8.16 11.64
CA ASN A 289 -15.24 9.28 11.01
C ASN A 289 -15.85 10.63 11.44
N LYS A 290 -17.18 10.73 11.42
CA LYS A 290 -17.90 11.93 11.86
C LYS A 290 -17.58 12.27 13.31
N ASN A 291 -17.71 11.30 14.22
CA ASN A 291 -17.45 11.49 15.65
C ASN A 291 -15.99 11.93 15.91
N ALA A 292 -15.04 11.37 15.16
CA ALA A 292 -13.64 11.74 15.26
C ALA A 292 -13.38 13.17 14.76
N THR A 293 -14.00 13.55 13.64
CA THR A 293 -13.88 14.92 13.08
C THR A 293 -14.53 15.95 14.00
N GLU A 294 -15.72 15.67 14.52
CA GLU A 294 -16.40 16.52 15.50
C GLU A 294 -15.62 16.63 16.82
N GLY A 295 -14.87 15.58 17.18
CA GLY A 295 -13.94 15.57 18.31
C GLY A 295 -12.64 16.38 18.08
N GLY A 296 -12.44 16.95 16.89
CA GLY A 296 -11.30 17.81 16.59
C GLY A 296 -10.10 17.11 15.95
N LEU A 297 -10.25 15.85 15.54
CA LEU A 297 -9.22 15.17 14.74
C LEU A 297 -9.19 15.73 13.31
N THR A 298 -8.02 15.74 12.69
CA THR A 298 -7.90 16.08 11.27
C THR A 298 -8.61 15.01 10.41
N ALA A 299 -8.97 15.36 9.18
CA ALA A 299 -9.63 14.42 8.26
C ALA A 299 -8.83 13.12 8.04
N ALA A 300 -7.49 13.20 8.00
CA ALA A 300 -6.63 12.04 7.90
C ALA A 300 -6.69 11.16 9.17
N GLN A 301 -6.57 11.77 10.34
CA GLN A 301 -6.66 11.06 11.63
C GLN A 301 -8.04 10.43 11.85
N ALA A 302 -9.12 11.14 11.48
CA ALA A 302 -10.49 10.64 11.59
C ALA A 302 -10.71 9.41 10.67
N LYS A 303 -10.18 9.46 9.45
CA LYS A 303 -10.20 8.34 8.51
C LYS A 303 -9.45 7.13 9.06
N ASP A 304 -8.23 7.34 9.57
CA ASP A 304 -7.41 6.28 10.17
C ASP A 304 -8.08 5.64 11.38
N TYR A 305 -8.65 6.47 12.25
CA TYR A 305 -9.43 6.01 13.39
C TYR A 305 -10.63 5.16 12.96
N ALA A 306 -11.42 5.65 12.00
CA ALA A 306 -12.61 4.94 11.52
C ALA A 306 -12.25 3.58 10.88
N GLU A 307 -11.15 3.49 10.14
CA GLU A 307 -10.68 2.24 9.54
C GLU A 307 -10.19 1.25 10.59
N LYS A 308 -9.39 1.73 11.55
CA LYS A 308 -8.83 0.88 12.61
C LYS A 308 -9.89 0.29 13.54
N TYR A 309 -10.93 1.06 13.86
CA TYR A 309 -11.97 0.66 14.82
C TYR A 309 -13.26 0.16 14.18
N LEU A 310 -13.29 0.02 12.85
CA LEU A 310 -14.46 -0.42 12.09
C LEU A 310 -15.05 -1.75 12.57
N LYS A 311 -14.19 -2.71 12.89
CA LYS A 311 -14.57 -4.07 13.31
C LYS A 311 -14.42 -4.32 14.82
N GLN A 312 -14.07 -3.29 15.60
CA GLN A 312 -13.93 -3.38 17.05
C GLN A 312 -15.23 -2.99 17.74
N ASP A 313 -15.35 -3.32 19.04
CA ASP A 313 -16.51 -2.94 19.83
C ASP A 313 -16.56 -1.42 20.11
N ASP A 314 -17.76 -0.93 20.45
CA ASP A 314 -18.00 0.50 20.65
C ASP A 314 -17.25 1.05 21.85
N ALA A 315 -17.06 0.27 22.90
CA ALA A 315 -16.36 0.72 24.09
C ALA A 315 -14.88 0.95 23.81
N ALA A 316 -14.23 0.04 23.07
CA ALA A 316 -12.84 0.20 22.62
C ALA A 316 -12.69 1.40 21.69
N ALA A 317 -13.61 1.57 20.75
CA ALA A 317 -13.62 2.70 19.83
C ALA A 317 -13.75 4.03 20.58
N GLN A 318 -14.72 4.15 21.49
CA GLN A 318 -14.94 5.36 22.29
C GLN A 318 -13.77 5.71 23.21
N ALA A 319 -13.19 4.70 23.87
CA ALA A 319 -12.05 4.91 24.77
C ALA A 319 -10.85 5.50 23.99
N GLU A 320 -10.54 4.95 22.85
CA GLU A 320 -9.45 5.45 22.01
C GLU A 320 -9.77 6.83 21.41
N LEU A 321 -10.99 7.05 20.96
CA LEU A 321 -11.40 8.37 20.49
C LEU A 321 -11.16 9.45 21.57
N GLY A 322 -11.57 9.16 22.81
CA GLY A 322 -11.32 10.07 23.94
C GLY A 322 -9.82 10.35 24.16
N ARG A 323 -8.97 9.33 24.00
CA ARG A 323 -7.51 9.50 24.09
C ARG A 323 -6.96 10.36 22.96
N LEU A 324 -7.39 10.10 21.72
CA LEU A 324 -6.95 10.85 20.54
C LEU A 324 -7.38 12.33 20.58
N ILE A 325 -8.60 12.60 21.04
CA ILE A 325 -9.10 13.97 21.22
C ILE A 325 -8.26 14.72 22.26
N LYS A 326 -7.94 14.08 23.41
CA LYS A 326 -7.06 14.68 24.40
C LYS A 326 -5.69 15.01 23.83
N GLN A 327 -5.12 14.09 23.04
CA GLN A 327 -3.83 14.31 22.38
C GLN A 327 -3.89 15.44 21.34
N ALA A 328 -4.96 15.50 20.54
CA ALA A 328 -5.15 16.56 19.56
C ALA A 328 -5.26 17.95 20.21
N ASN A 329 -6.05 18.05 21.30
CA ASN A 329 -6.19 19.28 22.05
C ASN A 329 -4.86 19.71 22.73
N TYR A 330 -4.09 18.76 23.27
CA TYR A 330 -2.77 19.01 23.79
C TYR A 330 -1.83 19.56 22.72
N ASN A 331 -1.75 18.91 21.56
CA ASN A 331 -0.90 19.34 20.44
C ASN A 331 -1.28 20.74 19.93
N LYS A 332 -2.59 21.03 19.85
CA LYS A 332 -3.08 22.36 19.48
C LYS A 332 -2.63 23.43 20.49
N GLY A 333 -2.75 23.13 21.79
CA GLY A 333 -2.26 24.01 22.84
C GLY A 333 -0.75 24.24 22.75
N LEU A 334 0.03 23.19 22.42
CA LEU A 334 1.47 23.31 22.15
C LEU A 334 1.79 24.25 20.97
N GLU A 335 1.08 24.12 19.85
CA GLU A 335 1.27 24.97 18.68
C GLU A 335 0.93 26.44 18.97
N GLU A 336 -0.16 26.67 19.69
CA GLU A 336 -0.56 28.03 20.12
C GLU A 336 0.49 28.65 21.03
N ALA A 337 1.00 27.88 21.99
CA ALA A 337 2.06 28.33 22.88
C ALA A 337 3.39 28.60 22.12
N GLN A 338 3.77 27.74 21.17
CA GLN A 338 4.94 27.96 20.32
C GLN A 338 4.81 29.25 19.48
N LYS A 339 3.63 29.50 18.92
CA LYS A 339 3.37 30.75 18.16
C LYS A 339 3.51 31.97 19.06
N ALA A 340 2.96 31.89 20.28
CA ALA A 340 3.08 32.97 21.26
C ALA A 340 4.55 33.22 21.62
N ILE A 341 5.34 32.18 21.90
CA ILE A 341 6.76 32.28 22.21
C ILE A 341 7.56 32.83 21.01
N SER A 342 7.28 32.37 19.79
CA SER A 342 7.95 32.86 18.57
C SER A 342 7.63 34.32 18.29
N ALA A 343 6.44 34.80 18.64
CA ALA A 343 6.08 36.20 18.54
C ALA A 343 6.87 37.07 19.51
N LEU A 344 7.31 36.52 20.64
CA LEU A 344 8.16 37.22 21.64
C LEU A 344 9.63 37.34 21.23
N ASP A 345 10.16 36.41 20.43
CA ASP A 345 11.50 36.44 19.86
C ASP A 345 11.72 37.71 18.99
N THR A 346 10.65 38.36 18.55
CA THR A 346 10.70 39.61 17.77
C THR A 346 10.71 40.89 18.66
N TYR A 347 10.50 40.77 19.98
CA TYR A 347 10.58 41.86 20.88
C TYR A 347 12.03 42.12 21.34
N PRO A 348 12.57 43.34 21.18
CA PRO A 348 13.87 43.65 21.73
C PRO A 348 13.81 43.64 23.25
N VAL A 349 14.32 42.55 23.85
CA VAL A 349 14.50 42.45 25.30
C VAL A 349 15.63 43.38 25.70
N LYS A 350 15.31 44.52 26.25
CA LYS A 350 16.30 45.48 26.69
C LYS A 350 16.77 45.27 28.12
N SER A 351 15.89 44.86 29.05
CA SER A 351 16.28 44.51 30.41
C SER A 351 15.17 43.71 31.14
N LEU A 352 15.56 43.00 32.20
CA LEU A 352 14.61 42.29 33.07
C LEU A 352 13.61 43.25 33.75
N ASP A 353 14.04 44.49 34.03
CA ASP A 353 13.23 45.50 34.69
C ASP A 353 12.13 46.07 33.77
N GLU A 354 12.38 46.14 32.48
CA GLU A 354 11.38 46.56 31.49
C GLU A 354 10.19 45.56 31.39
N TYR A 355 10.45 44.30 31.69
CA TYR A 355 9.43 43.25 31.70
C TYR A 355 8.67 43.08 33.01
N LYS A 356 9.28 43.49 34.14
CA LYS A 356 8.61 43.55 35.43
C LYS A 356 7.49 44.61 35.45
N ALA A 357 7.52 45.56 34.53
CA ALA A 357 6.49 46.58 34.39
C ALA A 357 5.24 46.11 33.61
N ASP A 358 5.28 44.96 32.92
CA ASP A 358 4.17 44.43 32.14
C ASP A 358 3.92 42.96 32.52
N PRO A 359 2.96 42.68 33.43
CA PRO A 359 2.72 41.34 33.94
C PRO A 359 2.34 40.29 32.87
N GLU A 360 1.70 40.67 31.78
CA GLU A 360 1.35 39.75 30.70
C GLU A 360 2.57 39.33 29.89
N LYS A 361 3.51 40.24 29.68
CA LYS A 361 4.78 39.92 29.03
C LYS A 361 5.72 39.10 29.91
N LEU A 362 5.63 39.27 31.21
CA LEU A 362 6.46 38.56 32.19
C LEU A 362 6.29 37.05 32.13
N HIS A 363 5.09 36.55 31.90
CA HIS A 363 4.81 35.12 31.81
C HIS A 363 5.60 34.40 30.74
N TYR A 364 5.71 35.03 29.60
CA TYR A 364 6.40 34.45 28.44
C TYR A 364 7.93 34.51 28.58
N ILE A 365 8.43 35.52 29.23
CA ILE A 365 9.87 35.76 29.39
C ILE A 365 10.48 34.86 30.46
N LEU A 366 9.77 34.59 31.53
CA LEU A 366 10.23 33.62 32.53
C LEU A 366 10.36 32.23 31.95
N ALA A 367 9.40 31.79 31.13
CA ALA A 367 9.51 30.55 30.40
C ALA A 367 10.72 30.52 29.45
N TYR A 368 11.07 31.66 28.87
CA TYR A 368 12.23 31.80 28.00
C TYR A 368 13.56 31.84 28.77
N ALA A 369 13.65 32.60 29.88
CA ALA A 369 14.87 32.79 30.65
C ALA A 369 15.30 31.54 31.43
N GLU A 370 14.40 30.81 31.99
CA GLU A 370 14.70 29.60 32.77
C GLU A 370 15.17 28.41 31.94
N ASN A 371 14.81 28.37 30.69
CA ASN A 371 15.32 27.37 29.75
C ASN A 371 16.63 27.79 29.06
N TYR A 372 17.20 28.94 29.42
CA TYR A 372 18.45 29.46 28.83
C TYR A 372 19.70 28.82 29.45
N SER A 373 19.82 27.50 29.34
CA SER A 373 21.03 26.75 29.71
C SER A 373 21.97 26.49 28.53
N GLY A 374 21.97 27.33 27.51
CA GLY A 374 22.93 27.29 26.41
C GLY A 374 22.55 26.42 25.20
N ASN A 375 21.41 25.75 25.23
CA ASN A 375 20.99 24.90 24.12
C ASN A 375 19.73 25.45 23.44
N LYS A 376 19.91 26.26 22.40
CA LYS A 376 18.83 26.97 21.67
C LYS A 376 17.67 26.07 21.17
N LYS A 377 17.85 24.76 21.08
CA LYS A 377 16.80 23.82 20.63
C LYS A 377 15.73 23.52 21.67
N LEU A 378 15.99 23.75 22.96
CA LEU A 378 15.04 23.49 24.06
C LEU A 378 14.06 24.63 24.32
N TYR A 379 14.30 25.83 23.77
CA TYR A 379 13.49 27.03 23.98
C TYR A 379 12.09 27.04 23.39
N ARG A 380 11.83 26.15 22.47
CA ARG A 380 10.58 26.13 21.72
C ARG A 380 9.57 25.14 22.30
N GLN A 381 9.80 24.66 23.50
CA GLN A 381 8.78 23.89 24.21
C GLN A 381 7.87 24.81 25.04
N PRO A 382 6.54 24.65 24.95
CA PRO A 382 5.60 25.60 25.50
C PRO A 382 5.40 25.39 26.99
N PHE A 383 6.10 26.12 27.80
CA PHE A 383 5.87 26.22 29.25
C PHE A 383 4.82 27.28 29.65
N SER A 384 4.29 28.02 28.69
CA SER A 384 3.40 29.16 28.94
C SER A 384 2.11 28.81 29.67
N VAL A 385 1.55 27.60 29.48
CA VAL A 385 0.29 27.17 30.10
C VAL A 385 0.43 26.92 31.62
N VAL A 386 1.64 26.57 32.07
CA VAL A 386 1.89 26.29 33.49
C VAL A 386 2.08 27.59 34.28
N LEU A 387 2.72 28.60 33.70
CA LEU A 387 3.03 29.88 34.34
C LEU A 387 1.80 30.79 34.50
N SER A 388 0.85 30.80 33.57
CA SER A 388 -0.37 31.59 33.67
C SER A 388 -1.24 31.22 34.87
N ASN A 389 -1.28 29.93 35.24
CA ASN A 389 -2.03 29.45 36.41
C ASN A 389 -1.35 29.73 37.75
N VAL A 390 -0.05 29.97 37.75
CA VAL A 390 0.72 30.19 38.99
C VAL A 390 0.66 31.68 39.39
N VAL A 391 0.66 32.59 38.44
CA VAL A 391 0.66 34.05 38.73
C VAL A 391 -0.68 34.60 39.11
N GLU A 392 -1.81 34.03 38.68
CA GLU A 392 -3.14 34.46 39.11
C GLU A 392 -3.48 34.13 40.59
N LYS A 393 -2.81 33.12 41.16
CA LYS A 393 -3.14 32.64 42.51
C LYS A 393 -2.46 33.38 43.65
N ASP A 394 -1.39 34.14 43.44
CA ASP A 394 -0.58 34.73 44.52
C ASP A 394 -0.14 36.19 44.24
N LYS A 395 -1.10 37.08 43.92
CA LYS A 395 -0.84 38.51 43.72
C LYS A 395 -0.16 39.20 44.92
N ASP A 396 -0.20 38.60 46.10
CA ASP A 396 0.30 39.19 47.34
C ASP A 396 1.54 38.50 47.94
N LYS A 397 2.12 37.49 47.29
CA LYS A 397 3.34 36.83 47.77
C LYS A 397 4.54 37.21 46.93
N LYS A 398 5.63 37.61 47.61
CA LYS A 398 6.96 37.69 46.98
C LYS A 398 7.37 36.27 46.59
N TYR A 399 7.44 36.00 45.28
CA TYR A 399 7.90 34.73 44.74
C TYR A 399 9.41 34.56 44.98
N ASP A 400 9.78 33.46 45.62
CA ASP A 400 11.17 33.05 45.76
C ASP A 400 11.48 32.10 44.58
N TRP A 401 12.01 32.68 43.55
CA TRP A 401 12.28 32.02 42.26
C TRP A 401 13.33 30.90 42.33
N ASP A 402 14.15 30.89 43.42
CA ASP A 402 15.18 29.89 43.64
C ASP A 402 14.62 28.58 44.21
N LYS A 403 13.36 28.54 44.64
CA LYS A 403 12.74 27.38 45.32
C LYS A 403 11.49 26.81 44.66
N THR A 404 11.04 27.35 43.57
CA THR A 404 9.84 26.85 42.88
C THR A 404 10.25 25.95 41.72
N PRO A 405 10.02 24.63 41.80
CA PRO A 405 10.23 23.76 40.66
C PRO A 405 9.21 24.07 39.57
N ILE A 406 9.66 24.18 38.38
CA ILE A 406 8.85 24.28 37.16
C ILE A 406 8.39 22.90 36.74
#